data_094053b1551cc3eb5db602e4c9025545
#
_entry.id   094053b1551cc3eb5db602e4c9025545
#
_cell.length_a   1.000
_cell.length_b   1.000
_cell.length_c   1.000
_cell.angle_alpha   90.00
_cell.angle_beta   90.00
_cell.angle_gamma   90.00
#
_symmetry.space_group_name_H-M   'P 1'
#
loop_
_entity.id
_entity.type
_entity.pdbx_description
1 polymer ?
#
loop_
_entity_poly.entity_id
_entity_poly.type
_entity_poly.pdbx_seq_one_letter_code
_entity_poly.pdbx_strand_id
1 'polypeptide(L)'
;AVMMSAFLLASSAACGEFAKTHELSKQSFVDDYGYSEEYWPWSADDTTVECKDHNAVVMTIDGTTYPLNGMAKDWKYANGDLNNVWKDNPDVDGLKVDVSDYNHIALGFCGIDSPSLHDSTN
;
A
#
# COMPACT_ATOMS: atom_id res chain seq x y z
N ALA A 1 -19.82 33.30 -4.84
CA ALA A 1 -19.39 32.74 -4.72
C ALA A 1 -18.59 32.22 -4.45
N VAL A 2 -18.70 32.32 -4.22
CA VAL A 2 -18.01 31.65 -4.09
C VAL A 2 -17.19 31.00 -3.60
N MET A 3 -17.40 30.88 -3.46
CA MET A 3 -16.77 30.16 -3.07
C MET A 3 -15.90 29.50 -2.82
N MET A 4 -16.00 29.39 -2.87
CA MET A 4 -15.26 28.70 -2.68
C MET A 4 -14.35 28.32 -2.36
N SER A 5 -14.56 28.50 -2.33
CA SER A 5 -13.69 28.03 -2.11
C SER A 5 -12.93 27.62 -1.58
N ALA A 6 -13.30 27.91 -1.45
CA ALA A 6 -12.62 27.35 -1.09
C ALA A 6 -12.10 26.75 -0.61
N PHE A 7 -12.38 26.63 -0.48
CA PHE A 7 -11.82 25.79 -0.14
C PHE A 7 -11.26 25.27 -0.08
N LEU A 8 -11.50 25.76 -0.06
CA LEU A 8 -10.85 25.11 -0.03
C LEU A 8 -10.03 24.77 0.28
N LEU A 9 -10.24 25.19 0.53
CA LEU A 9 -9.42 24.69 0.78
C LEU A 9 -8.83 24.07 1.22
N ALA A 10 -9.14 24.33 1.30
CA ALA A 10 -8.58 23.56 1.56
C ALA A 10 -7.88 23.02 1.91
N SER A 11 -8.07 23.23 2.02
CA SER A 11 -7.41 22.53 2.14
C SER A 11 -6.54 22.16 2.46
N SER A 12 -6.65 22.52 2.61
CA SER A 12 -5.83 22.03 2.72
C SER A 12 -4.97 21.68 3.28
N ALA A 13 -5.14 21.98 3.51
CA ALA A 13 -4.39 21.51 3.76
C ALA A 13 -3.68 21.09 4.30
N ALA A 14 -3.89 21.16 4.39
CA ALA A 14 -3.27 20.61 4.59
C ALA A 14 -2.59 20.15 4.84
N CYS A 15 -2.76 20.45 4.93
CA CYS A 15 -2.10 19.90 4.83
C CYS A 15 -1.20 19.35 5.20
N GLY A 16 -1.08 19.47 5.17
CA GLY A 16 -0.22 19.18 5.36
C GLY A 16 0.62 18.35 5.87
N GLU A 17 0.72 17.93 6.29
CA GLU A 17 1.42 17.15 6.56
C GLU A 17 1.33 16.11 6.02
N PHE A 18 1.73 16.08 5.59
CA PHE A 18 1.88 15.36 4.93
C PHE A 18 1.42 14.22 5.05
N ALA A 19 0.97 14.03 4.18
CA ALA A 19 0.16 12.90 4.32
C ALA A 19 0.97 11.66 4.46
N LYS A 20 0.66 10.92 5.48
CA LYS A 20 1.29 9.62 5.68
C LYS A 20 0.39 8.51 5.17
N THR A 21 -0.70 8.85 4.50
CA THR A 21 -1.70 7.91 4.01
C THR A 21 -1.72 7.96 2.49
N HIS A 22 -1.61 6.81 1.85
CA HIS A 22 -1.56 6.72 0.39
C HIS A 22 -2.49 5.64 -0.09
N GLU A 23 -3.25 5.95 -1.14
CA GLU A 23 -4.10 4.93 -1.76
C GLU A 23 -3.30 4.18 -2.80
N LEU A 24 -3.45 2.86 -2.83
CA LEU A 24 -2.76 2.02 -3.80
C LEU A 24 -3.74 0.97 -4.28
N SER A 25 -4.24 1.13 -5.49
CA SER A 25 -5.22 0.22 -6.07
C SER A 25 -4.55 -0.68 -7.09
N LYS A 26 -5.22 -1.79 -7.40
CA LYS A 26 -4.74 -2.67 -8.47
C LYS A 26 -4.60 -1.89 -9.77
N GLN A 27 -5.54 -0.99 -10.05
CA GLN A 27 -5.49 -0.19 -11.26
C GLN A 27 -4.25 0.71 -11.30
N SER A 28 -3.94 1.40 -10.21
CA SER A 28 -2.75 2.25 -10.19
C SER A 28 -1.47 1.42 -10.22
N PHE A 29 -1.47 0.25 -9.61
CA PHE A 29 -0.36 -0.68 -9.65
C PHE A 29 0.02 -1.02 -11.11
N VAL A 30 -0.99 -1.22 -11.93
CA VAL A 30 -0.80 -1.53 -13.35
C VAL A 30 -0.55 -0.27 -14.17
N ASP A 31 -1.42 0.72 -14.04
CA ASP A 31 -1.42 1.89 -14.94
C ASP A 31 -0.36 2.92 -14.58
N ASP A 32 -0.17 3.18 -13.29
CA ASP A 32 0.74 4.23 -12.86
C ASP A 32 2.16 3.71 -12.61
N TYR A 33 2.27 2.48 -12.12
CA TYR A 33 3.57 1.91 -11.76
C TYR A 33 4.09 0.89 -12.78
N GLY A 34 3.24 0.45 -13.70
CA GLY A 34 3.67 -0.39 -14.81
C GLY A 34 3.86 -1.85 -14.50
N TYR A 35 3.37 -2.32 -13.37
CA TYR A 35 3.49 -3.75 -13.04
C TYR A 35 2.35 -4.54 -13.65
N SER A 36 2.55 -5.84 -13.76
CA SER A 36 1.55 -6.73 -14.31
C SER A 36 0.47 -7.04 -13.27
N GLU A 37 -0.77 -7.11 -13.72
CA GLU A 37 -1.91 -7.38 -12.85
C GLU A 37 -1.72 -8.68 -12.06
N GLU A 38 -1.07 -9.67 -12.64
CA GLU A 38 -0.87 -10.97 -12.00
C GLU A 38 -0.03 -10.86 -10.71
N TYR A 39 0.72 -9.77 -10.55
CA TYR A 39 1.53 -9.55 -9.35
C TYR A 39 0.84 -8.70 -8.30
N TRP A 40 -0.42 -8.34 -8.53
CA TRP A 40 -1.23 -7.70 -7.48
C TRP A 40 -1.58 -8.77 -6.45
N PRO A 41 -1.11 -8.65 -5.22
CA PRO A 41 -1.14 -9.80 -4.32
C PRO A 41 -2.42 -9.96 -3.50
N TRP A 42 -3.35 -9.00 -3.58
CA TRP A 42 -4.47 -8.97 -2.66
C TRP A 42 -5.77 -9.36 -3.33
N SER A 43 -6.69 -9.93 -2.53
CA SER A 43 -8.03 -10.28 -3.01
C SER A 43 -8.90 -9.04 -3.22
N ALA A 44 -8.57 -7.94 -2.56
CA ALA A 44 -9.27 -6.67 -2.74
C ALA A 44 -8.55 -5.84 -3.80
N ASP A 45 -9.32 -5.00 -4.52
CA ASP A 45 -8.74 -4.16 -5.57
C ASP A 45 -8.21 -2.82 -5.06
N ASP A 46 -8.61 -2.42 -3.86
CA ASP A 46 -8.22 -1.13 -3.29
C ASP A 46 -7.61 -1.32 -1.91
N THR A 47 -6.49 -0.64 -1.68
CA THR A 47 -5.83 -0.66 -0.37
C THR A 47 -5.42 0.75 0.00
N THR A 48 -5.22 0.97 1.30
CA THR A 48 -4.68 2.22 1.82
C THR A 48 -3.41 1.90 2.60
N VAL A 49 -2.32 2.58 2.26
CA VAL A 49 -1.02 2.37 2.91
C VAL A 49 -0.77 3.54 3.85
N GLU A 50 -0.35 3.25 5.07
CA GLU A 50 0.00 4.28 6.04
C GLU A 50 1.40 4.07 6.58
N CYS A 51 2.09 5.19 6.78
CA CYS A 51 3.40 5.19 7.41
C CYS A 51 3.22 5.53 8.89
N LYS A 52 3.67 4.64 9.76
CA LYS A 52 3.59 4.84 11.20
C LYS A 52 4.97 5.15 11.75
N ASP A 53 5.02 5.47 13.04
CA ASP A 53 6.29 5.74 13.70
C ASP A 53 7.21 4.52 13.61
N HIS A 54 8.50 4.76 13.76
CA HIS A 54 9.52 3.70 13.78
C HIS A 54 9.61 2.94 12.44
N ASN A 55 9.29 3.63 11.34
CA ASN A 55 9.36 3.03 10.01
C ASN A 55 8.41 1.85 9.82
N ALA A 56 7.35 1.81 10.61
CA ALA A 56 6.34 0.77 10.46
C ALA A 56 5.41 1.14 9.31
N VAL A 57 5.10 0.18 8.45
CA VAL A 57 4.23 0.38 7.30
C VAL A 57 3.05 -0.58 7.41
N VAL A 58 1.86 -0.05 7.30
CA VAL A 58 0.63 -0.86 7.42
C VAL A 58 -0.25 -0.63 6.20
N MET A 59 -1.13 -1.60 5.96
CA MET A 59 -2.09 -1.55 4.86
C MET A 59 -3.47 -1.81 5.43
N THR A 60 -4.45 -1.03 4.99
CA THR A 60 -5.84 -1.21 5.41
C THR A 60 -6.69 -1.66 4.24
N ILE A 61 -7.48 -2.70 4.45
CA ILE A 61 -8.46 -3.22 3.49
C ILE A 61 -9.75 -3.41 4.25
N ASP A 62 -10.83 -2.77 3.81
CA ASP A 62 -12.16 -2.92 4.39
C ASP A 62 -12.16 -2.77 5.92
N GLY A 63 -11.42 -1.79 6.40
CA GLY A 63 -11.42 -1.46 7.82
C GLY A 63 -10.46 -2.30 8.68
N THR A 64 -9.81 -3.29 8.12
CA THR A 64 -8.83 -4.10 8.83
C THR A 64 -7.43 -3.69 8.43
N THR A 65 -6.55 -3.52 9.41
CA THR A 65 -5.19 -3.07 9.19
C THR A 65 -4.21 -4.22 9.32
N TYR A 66 -3.33 -4.33 8.34
CA TYR A 66 -2.37 -5.44 8.20
C TYR A 66 -0.95 -4.89 8.20
N PRO A 67 0.00 -5.61 8.82
CA PRO A 67 1.40 -5.18 8.80
C PRO A 67 2.05 -5.53 7.46
N LEU A 68 2.80 -4.58 6.90
CA LEU A 68 3.53 -4.83 5.66
C LEU A 68 5.02 -5.08 5.91
N ASN A 69 5.52 -4.74 7.09
CA ASN A 69 6.92 -5.01 7.42
C ASN A 69 7.06 -5.44 8.87
N GLY A 70 8.26 -5.87 9.23
CA GLY A 70 8.53 -6.35 10.58
C GLY A 70 8.32 -5.30 11.66
N MET A 71 8.62 -4.03 11.34
CA MET A 71 8.44 -2.96 12.32
C MET A 71 6.96 -2.79 12.68
N ALA A 72 6.06 -2.93 11.71
CA ALA A 72 4.63 -2.84 11.98
C ALA A 72 4.18 -3.97 12.89
N LYS A 73 4.72 -5.17 12.70
CA LYS A 73 4.40 -6.30 13.57
C LYS A 73 4.96 -6.09 14.97
N ASP A 74 6.22 -5.64 15.05
CA ASP A 74 6.90 -5.49 16.35
C ASP A 74 6.23 -4.45 17.20
N TRP A 75 5.75 -3.36 16.59
CA TRP A 75 5.10 -2.29 17.32
C TRP A 75 3.59 -2.46 17.41
N LYS A 76 3.08 -3.56 16.83
CA LYS A 76 1.67 -3.94 16.91
C LYS A 76 0.73 -2.84 16.44
N TYR A 77 1.14 -2.15 15.39
CA TYR A 77 0.28 -1.15 14.76
C TYR A 77 -0.86 -1.78 13.96
N ALA A 78 -0.77 -3.09 13.71
CA ALA A 78 -1.75 -3.78 12.91
C ALA A 78 -1.91 -5.20 13.42
N ASN A 79 -3.13 -5.70 13.44
CA ASN A 79 -3.41 -7.04 13.96
C ASN A 79 -4.15 -7.93 12.96
N GLY A 80 -4.31 -7.47 11.72
CA GLY A 80 -4.91 -8.30 10.69
C GLY A 80 -3.96 -9.41 10.25
N ASP A 81 -4.53 -10.54 9.83
CA ASP A 81 -3.75 -11.65 9.30
C ASP A 81 -3.73 -11.54 7.78
N LEU A 82 -2.56 -11.28 7.21
CA LEU A 82 -2.40 -11.13 5.77
C LEU A 82 -2.93 -12.32 4.98
N ASN A 83 -2.88 -13.50 5.56
CA ASN A 83 -3.36 -14.69 4.86
C ASN A 83 -4.85 -14.61 4.51
N ASN A 84 -5.61 -13.75 5.19
CA ASN A 84 -7.02 -13.58 4.89
C ASN A 84 -7.27 -12.80 3.60
N VAL A 85 -6.28 -12.04 3.13
CA VAL A 85 -6.44 -11.19 1.95
C VAL A 85 -5.37 -11.45 0.89
N TRP A 86 -4.40 -12.32 1.15
CA TRP A 86 -3.28 -12.59 0.27
C TRP A 86 -3.65 -13.72 -0.68
N LYS A 87 -3.59 -13.45 -1.98
CA LYS A 87 -4.00 -14.41 -3.00
C LYS A 87 -3.03 -15.57 -3.14
N ASP A 88 -3.58 -16.74 -3.42
CA ASP A 88 -2.77 -17.90 -3.79
C ASP A 88 -2.17 -17.67 -5.19
N ASN A 89 -0.96 -18.16 -5.37
CA ASN A 89 -0.29 -18.10 -6.66
C ASN A 89 -0.91 -19.16 -7.58
N PRO A 90 -1.51 -18.76 -8.71
CA PRO A 90 -2.16 -19.72 -9.58
C PRO A 90 -1.20 -20.67 -10.28
N ASP A 91 0.09 -20.32 -10.32
CA ASP A 91 1.08 -21.11 -11.06
C ASP A 91 1.88 -22.05 -10.17
N VAL A 92 1.84 -21.83 -8.85
CA VAL A 92 2.65 -22.64 -7.92
C VAL A 92 1.81 -22.99 -6.71
N ASP A 93 1.43 -24.26 -6.60
CA ASP A 93 0.63 -24.73 -5.46
C ASP A 93 1.35 -24.48 -4.15
N GLY A 94 0.60 -24.02 -3.16
CA GLY A 94 1.12 -23.82 -1.83
C GLY A 94 1.82 -22.51 -1.61
N LEU A 95 1.96 -21.69 -2.64
CA LEU A 95 2.57 -20.37 -2.51
C LEU A 95 1.56 -19.27 -2.72
N LYS A 96 1.86 -18.10 -2.15
CA LYS A 96 1.06 -16.89 -2.38
C LYS A 96 1.70 -16.06 -3.50
N VAL A 97 0.94 -15.12 -4.03
CA VAL A 97 1.46 -14.18 -5.02
C VAL A 97 2.61 -13.40 -4.38
N ASP A 98 3.68 -13.19 -5.13
CA ASP A 98 4.84 -12.44 -4.64
C ASP A 98 4.44 -11.01 -4.31
N VAL A 99 4.81 -10.54 -3.12
CA VAL A 99 4.46 -9.19 -2.66
C VAL A 99 5.55 -8.15 -2.90
N SER A 100 6.69 -8.56 -3.48
CA SER A 100 7.84 -7.65 -3.56
C SER A 100 7.52 -6.38 -4.33
N ASP A 101 6.76 -6.47 -5.42
CA ASP A 101 6.42 -5.29 -6.22
C ASP A 101 5.50 -4.34 -5.46
N TYR A 102 4.48 -4.89 -4.81
CA TYR A 102 3.59 -4.08 -3.99
C TYR A 102 4.36 -3.41 -2.85
N ASN A 103 5.19 -4.18 -2.16
CA ASN A 103 5.96 -3.66 -1.03
C ASN A 103 6.97 -2.60 -1.48
N HIS A 104 7.56 -2.77 -2.66
CA HIS A 104 8.47 -1.75 -3.20
C HIS A 104 7.77 -0.39 -3.26
N ILE A 105 6.54 -0.37 -3.76
CA ILE A 105 5.76 0.87 -3.85
C ILE A 105 5.36 1.34 -2.45
N ALA A 106 4.78 0.45 -1.66
CA ALA A 106 4.21 0.80 -0.36
C ALA A 106 5.27 1.31 0.61
N LEU A 107 6.39 0.60 0.70
CA LEU A 107 7.47 1.03 1.59
C LEU A 107 8.12 2.29 1.06
N GLY A 108 8.16 2.45 -0.27
CA GLY A 108 8.66 3.66 -0.89
C GLY A 108 7.89 4.91 -0.49
N PHE A 109 6.57 4.79 -0.26
CA PHE A 109 5.78 5.91 0.24
C PHE A 109 6.32 6.41 1.58
N CYS A 110 6.96 5.53 2.33
CA CYS A 110 7.46 5.84 3.67
C CYS A 110 8.98 6.07 3.68
N GLY A 111 9.58 6.18 2.50
CA GLY A 111 11.00 6.44 2.38
C GLY A 111 11.88 5.24 2.68
N ILE A 112 11.34 4.04 2.61
CA ILE A 112 12.07 2.81 2.90
C ILE A 112 12.37 2.11 1.59
N ASP A 113 13.64 1.82 1.34
CA ASP A 113 14.05 1.08 0.15
C ASP A 113 13.68 -0.38 0.29
N SER A 114 13.18 -0.96 -0.78
CA SER A 114 12.77 -2.35 -0.80
C SER A 114 12.94 -2.86 -2.23
N PRO A 115 13.48 -4.06 -2.42
CA PRO A 115 13.70 -4.55 -3.79
C PRO A 115 12.38 -4.90 -4.47
N SER A 116 12.37 -4.72 -5.79
CA SER A 116 11.25 -5.13 -6.62
C SER A 116 11.76 -6.21 -7.56
N LEU A 117 11.10 -7.36 -7.60
CA LEU A 117 11.53 -8.47 -8.45
C LEU A 117 11.08 -8.31 -9.89
N HIS A 118 10.03 -7.54 -10.12
CA HIS A 118 9.42 -7.40 -11.44
C HIS A 118 9.41 -5.95 -11.89
N ASP A 119 10.47 -5.22 -11.56
CA ASP A 119 10.55 -3.79 -11.86
C ASP A 119 10.48 -3.56 -13.35
N SER A 120 9.41 -2.90 -13.80
CA SER A 120 9.18 -2.67 -15.22
C SER A 120 10.08 -1.60 -15.80
N THR A 121 10.81 -0.87 -14.96
CA THR A 121 11.70 0.19 -15.44
C THR A 121 13.08 -0.33 -15.85
N ASN A 122 13.36 -1.59 -15.60
CA ASN A 122 14.65 -2.17 -15.96
C ASN A 122 14.69 -2.68 -17.38
#